data_7b1670969a55d58532bf8416a6c64b57
#
_entry.id   7b1670969a55d58532bf8416a6c64b57
#
_cell.length_a   1.000
_cell.length_b   1.000
_cell.length_c   1.000
_cell.angle_alpha   90.00
_cell.angle_beta   90.00
_cell.angle_gamma   90.00
#
_symmetry.space_group_name_H-M   'P 1'
#
loop_
_entity.id
_entity.type
_entity.pdbx_description
1 polymer ?
#
loop_
_entity_poly.entity_id
_entity_poly.type
_entity_poly.pdbx_seq_one_letter_code
_entity_poly.pdbx_strand_id
1 'polypeptide(L)'
;MIAKTIRTCFPIAAAAVSDKAEEINKLNVFPVPDGDTGTNMSLTLASVTKELSALPADADMEAIAGAITHGSLMGARGNSGVITSQILRGVAEGLVSVDEPITSANIAFAFRRAVKVAFQAVRKPIEGTILTVLRDVSTKADECEKKKFSAEDALDAIVVEAYQSVARTPDLLPVLKENGVVDSGAFGFAIFLENFVAAALGRSTVVEDFSATFDSAGSARDAALGRVEIEANDDWEGSEFRYCNEFLFKADAPFDEDECLKFLGSMGDCELLVGAYPDYKIHVHSNTPNLVLEHMLQLGQIYEVFIHNMEMEAHDRTAKIHEDQEKAAEPAKALGFVAVAAGSGEADILKSLGVDVIVSGGQTMNPSTADLLGLSLIHI
;
A
#
# COMPACT_ATOMS: atom_id res chain seq x y z
N MET A 1 -15.73 -20.34 -8.73
CA MET A 1 -15.00 -20.49 -7.43
C MET A 1 -14.06 -19.33 -7.22
N ILE A 2 -13.20 -18.97 -8.20
CA ILE A 2 -12.21 -17.87 -8.14
C ILE A 2 -12.85 -16.52 -7.78
N ALA A 3 -13.90 -16.10 -8.49
CA ALA A 3 -14.62 -14.85 -8.24
C ALA A 3 -15.10 -14.73 -6.77
N LYS A 4 -15.68 -15.82 -6.23
CA LYS A 4 -16.11 -15.86 -4.84
C LYS A 4 -14.92 -15.76 -3.87
N THR A 5 -13.81 -16.44 -4.15
CA THR A 5 -12.58 -16.38 -3.34
C THR A 5 -12.05 -14.95 -3.29
N ILE A 6 -11.89 -14.29 -4.44
CA ILE A 6 -11.41 -12.91 -4.49
C ILE A 6 -12.33 -12.00 -3.67
N ARG A 7 -13.64 -12.08 -3.88
CA ARG A 7 -14.61 -11.25 -3.17
C ARG A 7 -14.56 -11.41 -1.65
N THR A 8 -14.27 -12.64 -1.17
CA THR A 8 -14.18 -12.92 0.26
C THR A 8 -12.84 -12.54 0.86
N CYS A 9 -11.74 -12.81 0.15
CA CYS A 9 -10.38 -12.66 0.67
C CYS A 9 -9.82 -11.25 0.50
N PHE A 10 -10.24 -10.51 -0.53
CA PHE A 10 -9.74 -9.17 -0.80
C PHE A 10 -9.97 -8.19 0.37
N PRO A 11 -11.18 -8.09 0.96
CA PRO A 11 -11.41 -7.21 2.12
C PRO A 11 -10.53 -7.54 3.33
N ILE A 12 -10.22 -8.82 3.54
CA ILE A 12 -9.36 -9.28 4.65
C ILE A 12 -7.93 -8.78 4.42
N ALA A 13 -7.40 -8.97 3.21
CA ALA A 13 -6.08 -8.49 2.85
C ALA A 13 -5.97 -6.94 2.88
N ALA A 14 -7.02 -6.25 2.43
CA ALA A 14 -7.11 -4.80 2.49
C ALA A 14 -7.10 -4.27 3.94
N ALA A 15 -7.84 -4.92 4.84
CA ALA A 15 -7.83 -4.58 6.26
C ALA A 15 -6.45 -4.76 6.88
N ALA A 16 -5.73 -5.85 6.57
CA ALA A 16 -4.39 -6.09 7.08
C ALA A 16 -3.38 -4.99 6.67
N VAL A 17 -3.48 -4.46 5.45
CA VAL A 17 -2.67 -3.31 5.02
C VAL A 17 -3.08 -2.05 5.78
N SER A 18 -4.38 -1.82 6.00
CA SER A 18 -4.88 -0.68 6.75
C SER A 18 -4.41 -0.70 8.21
N ASP A 19 -4.43 -1.86 8.86
CA ASP A 19 -3.98 -2.03 10.24
C ASP A 19 -2.47 -1.76 10.39
N LYS A 20 -1.70 -1.94 9.32
CA LYS A 20 -0.26 -1.71 9.24
C LYS A 20 0.13 -0.39 8.54
N ALA A 21 -0.84 0.47 8.23
CA ALA A 21 -0.59 1.68 7.46
C ALA A 21 0.48 2.59 8.09
N GLU A 22 0.43 2.80 9.40
CA GLU A 22 1.42 3.62 10.13
C GLU A 22 2.83 3.00 10.10
N GLU A 23 2.93 1.67 10.19
CA GLU A 23 4.21 0.96 10.08
C GLU A 23 4.80 1.13 8.67
N ILE A 24 3.96 0.99 7.63
CA ILE A 24 4.35 1.19 6.24
C ILE A 24 4.74 2.66 6.00
N ASN A 25 4.01 3.62 6.56
CA ASN A 25 4.29 5.06 6.44
C ASN A 25 5.69 5.42 6.97
N LYS A 26 6.11 4.82 8.10
CA LYS A 26 7.43 5.04 8.69
C LYS A 26 8.58 4.61 7.76
N LEU A 27 8.36 3.62 6.91
CA LEU A 27 9.36 3.13 5.96
C LEU A 27 9.47 4.00 4.70
N ASN A 28 8.56 4.96 4.50
CA ASN A 28 8.47 5.76 3.29
C ASN A 28 9.57 6.83 3.24
N VAL A 29 10.63 6.56 2.48
CA VAL A 29 11.74 7.49 2.22
C VAL A 29 11.97 7.73 0.72
N PHE A 30 11.27 7.01 -0.15
CA PHE A 30 11.45 7.08 -1.59
C PHE A 30 10.11 6.93 -2.35
N PRO A 31 9.87 7.68 -3.44
CA PRO A 31 10.73 8.71 -4.05
C PRO A 31 10.78 10.00 -3.22
N VAL A 32 9.84 10.20 -2.32
CA VAL A 32 9.72 11.35 -1.43
C VAL A 32 9.41 10.83 -0.02
N PRO A 33 10.04 11.35 1.03
CA PRO A 33 9.83 10.91 2.41
C PRO A 33 8.59 11.54 3.08
N ASP A 34 7.45 11.57 2.39
CA ASP A 34 6.18 12.18 2.83
C ASP A 34 5.38 11.33 3.84
N GLY A 35 5.75 10.05 3.98
CA GLY A 35 5.18 9.18 5.02
C GLY A 35 3.73 8.78 4.77
N ASP A 36 3.30 8.70 3.52
CA ASP A 36 1.90 8.48 3.15
C ASP A 36 1.61 7.14 2.45
N THR A 37 2.65 6.34 2.13
CA THR A 37 2.55 5.09 1.36
C THR A 37 1.48 4.13 1.90
N GLY A 38 1.48 3.86 3.20
CA GLY A 38 0.53 2.95 3.84
C GLY A 38 -0.90 3.49 3.78
N THR A 39 -1.06 4.78 4.00
CA THR A 39 -2.34 5.49 3.88
C THR A 39 -2.88 5.40 2.45
N ASN A 40 -2.05 5.70 1.46
CA ASN A 40 -2.41 5.68 0.05
C ASN A 40 -2.80 4.28 -0.43
N MET A 41 -2.03 3.26 -0.05
CA MET A 41 -2.38 1.88 -0.36
C MET A 41 -3.69 1.47 0.29
N SER A 42 -3.90 1.80 1.57
CA SER A 42 -5.13 1.49 2.30
C SER A 42 -6.36 2.11 1.66
N LEU A 43 -6.32 3.39 1.28
CA LEU A 43 -7.41 4.07 0.61
C LEU A 43 -7.72 3.46 -0.77
N THR A 44 -6.68 3.11 -1.52
CA THR A 44 -6.81 2.45 -2.82
C THR A 44 -7.51 1.08 -2.67
N LEU A 45 -7.07 0.26 -1.72
CA LEU A 45 -7.64 -1.06 -1.45
C LEU A 45 -9.06 -0.98 -0.88
N ALA A 46 -9.35 0.02 -0.04
CA ALA A 46 -10.70 0.26 0.48
C ALA A 46 -11.69 0.60 -0.64
N SER A 47 -11.26 1.37 -1.65
CA SER A 47 -12.09 1.67 -2.81
C SER A 47 -12.44 0.40 -3.61
N VAL A 48 -11.49 -0.51 -3.82
CA VAL A 48 -11.75 -1.82 -4.45
C VAL A 48 -12.72 -2.65 -3.61
N THR A 49 -12.53 -2.70 -2.30
CA THR A 49 -13.42 -3.42 -1.38
C THR A 49 -14.86 -2.92 -1.50
N LYS A 50 -15.05 -1.60 -1.60
CA LYS A 50 -16.35 -0.98 -1.80
C LYS A 50 -17.01 -1.42 -3.12
N GLU A 51 -16.27 -1.37 -4.23
CA GLU A 51 -16.76 -1.82 -5.54
C GLU A 51 -17.13 -3.31 -5.55
N LEU A 52 -16.27 -4.17 -4.99
CA LEU A 52 -16.53 -5.59 -4.86
C LEU A 52 -17.79 -5.88 -4.02
N SER A 53 -18.03 -5.11 -2.97
CA SER A 53 -19.19 -5.27 -2.10
C SER A 53 -20.51 -4.86 -2.78
N ALA A 54 -20.45 -3.96 -3.74
CA ALA A 54 -21.61 -3.49 -4.50
C ALA A 54 -22.06 -4.48 -5.59
N LEU A 55 -21.22 -5.45 -5.97
CA LEU A 55 -21.57 -6.45 -6.97
C LEU A 55 -22.61 -7.46 -6.47
N PRO A 56 -23.46 -8.01 -7.37
CA PRO A 56 -24.33 -9.13 -7.07
C PRO A 56 -23.58 -10.35 -6.51
N ALA A 57 -24.26 -11.19 -5.72
CA ALA A 57 -23.61 -12.35 -5.09
C ALA A 57 -23.07 -13.39 -6.09
N ASP A 58 -23.68 -13.46 -7.26
CA ASP A 58 -23.37 -14.35 -8.38
C ASP A 58 -22.51 -13.70 -9.48
N ALA A 59 -21.91 -12.54 -9.20
CA ALA A 59 -21.02 -11.86 -10.14
C ALA A 59 -19.92 -12.80 -10.64
N ASP A 60 -19.72 -12.80 -11.95
CA ASP A 60 -18.67 -13.58 -12.62
C ASP A 60 -17.29 -12.95 -12.48
N MET A 61 -16.27 -13.60 -13.05
CA MET A 61 -14.89 -13.13 -12.96
C MET A 61 -14.67 -11.83 -13.75
N GLU A 62 -15.43 -11.60 -14.83
CA GLU A 62 -15.34 -10.39 -15.63
C GLU A 62 -15.85 -9.18 -14.85
N ALA A 63 -16.97 -9.32 -14.15
CA ALA A 63 -17.52 -8.30 -13.25
C ALA A 63 -16.56 -8.00 -12.06
N ILE A 64 -15.97 -9.04 -11.47
CA ILE A 64 -14.97 -8.90 -10.39
C ILE A 64 -13.74 -8.15 -10.90
N ALA A 65 -13.21 -8.52 -12.07
CA ALA A 65 -12.05 -7.85 -12.66
C ALA A 65 -12.35 -6.38 -13.00
N GLY A 66 -13.56 -6.11 -13.52
CA GLY A 66 -14.04 -4.75 -13.76
C GLY A 66 -14.09 -3.92 -12.47
N ALA A 67 -14.64 -4.47 -11.40
CA ALA A 67 -14.72 -3.79 -10.10
C ALA A 67 -13.33 -3.52 -9.48
N ILE A 68 -12.40 -4.49 -9.59
CA ILE A 68 -11.02 -4.30 -9.13
C ILE A 68 -10.34 -3.18 -9.94
N THR A 69 -10.44 -3.24 -11.26
CA THR A 69 -9.81 -2.26 -12.16
C THR A 69 -10.37 -0.86 -11.92
N HIS A 70 -11.69 -0.72 -11.92
CA HIS A 70 -12.36 0.56 -11.72
C HIS A 70 -12.12 1.09 -10.30
N GLY A 71 -12.36 0.28 -9.29
CA GLY A 71 -12.22 0.68 -7.89
C GLY A 71 -10.79 1.08 -7.53
N SER A 72 -9.78 0.33 -8.02
CA SER A 72 -8.39 0.67 -7.75
C SER A 72 -7.94 1.93 -8.50
N LEU A 73 -8.40 2.15 -9.74
CA LEU A 73 -8.07 3.35 -10.51
C LEU A 73 -8.69 4.61 -9.87
N MET A 74 -9.99 4.56 -9.58
CA MET A 74 -10.71 5.68 -8.98
C MET A 74 -10.24 5.98 -7.55
N GLY A 75 -9.88 4.95 -6.79
CA GLY A 75 -9.38 5.06 -5.43
C GLY A 75 -7.89 5.31 -5.30
N ALA A 76 -7.12 5.25 -6.39
CA ALA A 76 -5.67 5.42 -6.34
C ALA A 76 -5.27 6.76 -5.70
N ARG A 77 -4.28 6.69 -4.79
CA ARG A 77 -3.70 7.85 -4.12
C ARG A 77 -2.18 7.74 -4.14
N GLY A 78 -1.51 8.84 -4.47
CA GLY A 78 -0.06 8.91 -4.56
C GLY A 78 0.55 7.92 -5.57
N ASN A 79 1.87 7.90 -5.69
CA ASN A 79 2.59 6.92 -6.52
C ASN A 79 2.28 5.48 -6.12
N SER A 80 2.28 5.20 -4.81
CA SER A 80 2.07 3.86 -4.27
C SER A 80 0.67 3.32 -4.60
N GLY A 81 -0.38 4.14 -4.48
CA GLY A 81 -1.74 3.75 -4.85
C GLY A 81 -1.91 3.55 -6.36
N VAL A 82 -1.31 4.41 -7.19
CA VAL A 82 -1.37 4.25 -8.65
C VAL A 82 -0.66 2.97 -9.09
N ILE A 83 0.54 2.68 -8.58
CA ILE A 83 1.26 1.45 -8.93
C ILE A 83 0.50 0.22 -8.43
N THR A 84 -0.02 0.25 -7.19
CA THR A 84 -0.87 -0.81 -6.65
C THR A 84 -2.09 -1.06 -7.53
N SER A 85 -2.73 0.00 -8.04
CA SER A 85 -3.87 -0.13 -8.95
C SER A 85 -3.52 -0.89 -10.23
N GLN A 86 -2.33 -0.65 -10.78
CA GLN A 86 -1.88 -1.33 -12.01
C GLN A 86 -1.48 -2.79 -11.76
N ILE A 87 -0.92 -3.09 -10.59
CA ILE A 87 -0.67 -4.48 -10.16
C ILE A 87 -1.98 -5.25 -10.06
N LEU A 88 -2.96 -4.70 -9.33
CA LEU A 88 -4.29 -5.30 -9.15
C LEU A 88 -5.02 -5.50 -10.48
N ARG A 89 -4.99 -4.48 -11.34
CA ARG A 89 -5.54 -4.56 -12.69
C ARG A 89 -4.92 -5.71 -13.48
N GLY A 90 -3.59 -5.80 -13.49
CA GLY A 90 -2.89 -6.84 -14.25
C GLY A 90 -3.19 -8.25 -13.73
N VAL A 91 -3.24 -8.46 -12.41
CA VAL A 91 -3.66 -9.74 -11.82
C VAL A 91 -5.11 -10.07 -12.22
N ALA A 92 -6.02 -9.12 -12.08
CA ALA A 92 -7.43 -9.32 -12.40
C ALA A 92 -7.65 -9.67 -13.89
N GLU A 93 -7.01 -8.93 -14.81
CA GLU A 93 -7.02 -9.22 -16.24
C GLU A 93 -6.48 -10.64 -16.56
N GLY A 94 -5.43 -11.06 -15.83
CA GLY A 94 -4.84 -12.40 -16.00
C GLY A 94 -5.73 -13.54 -15.51
N LEU A 95 -6.73 -13.25 -14.66
CA LEU A 95 -7.63 -14.26 -14.10
C LEU A 95 -9.00 -14.35 -14.79
N VAL A 96 -9.37 -13.41 -15.66
CA VAL A 96 -10.70 -13.36 -16.31
C VAL A 96 -11.03 -14.64 -17.07
N SER A 97 -10.07 -15.19 -17.82
CA SER A 97 -10.29 -16.34 -18.71
C SER A 97 -9.70 -17.64 -18.15
N VAL A 98 -9.56 -17.75 -16.85
CA VAL A 98 -8.98 -18.93 -16.19
C VAL A 98 -10.05 -19.97 -15.90
N ASP A 99 -9.83 -21.20 -16.38
CA ASP A 99 -10.64 -22.36 -16.04
C ASP A 99 -10.34 -22.83 -14.60
N GLU A 100 -11.38 -23.33 -13.94
CA GLU A 100 -11.25 -23.92 -12.60
C GLU A 100 -11.00 -25.46 -12.70
N PRO A 101 -10.16 -26.03 -11.81
CA PRO A 101 -9.48 -25.36 -10.67
C PRO A 101 -8.26 -24.56 -11.09
N ILE A 102 -7.95 -23.52 -10.32
CA ILE A 102 -6.75 -22.71 -10.52
C ILE A 102 -5.47 -23.57 -10.38
N THR A 103 -4.49 -23.31 -11.22
CA THR A 103 -3.22 -24.02 -11.27
C THR A 103 -2.04 -23.06 -11.06
N SER A 104 -0.84 -23.56 -10.81
CA SER A 104 0.38 -22.74 -10.76
C SER A 104 0.65 -22.01 -12.09
N ALA A 105 0.22 -22.57 -13.23
CA ALA A 105 0.31 -21.88 -14.53
C ALA A 105 -0.60 -20.66 -14.63
N ASN A 106 -1.80 -20.73 -14.06
CA ASN A 106 -2.73 -19.59 -14.00
C ASN A 106 -2.18 -18.48 -13.10
N ILE A 107 -1.59 -18.84 -11.95
CA ILE A 107 -0.94 -17.90 -11.04
C ILE A 107 0.22 -17.20 -11.75
N ALA A 108 1.11 -17.96 -12.39
CA ALA A 108 2.23 -17.41 -13.16
C ALA A 108 1.76 -16.47 -14.27
N PHE A 109 0.72 -16.86 -15.01
CA PHE A 109 0.13 -16.02 -16.05
C PHE A 109 -0.41 -14.69 -15.50
N ALA A 110 -1.12 -14.73 -14.37
CA ALA A 110 -1.66 -13.54 -13.73
C ALA A 110 -0.55 -12.57 -13.29
N PHE A 111 0.53 -13.09 -12.68
CA PHE A 111 1.65 -12.24 -12.26
C PHE A 111 2.48 -11.72 -13.44
N ARG A 112 2.67 -12.50 -14.52
CA ARG A 112 3.28 -11.98 -15.77
C ARG A 112 2.46 -10.81 -16.34
N ARG A 113 1.12 -10.93 -16.30
CA ARG A 113 0.23 -9.85 -16.75
C ARG A 113 0.37 -8.62 -15.85
N ALA A 114 0.43 -8.80 -14.53
CA ALA A 114 0.64 -7.73 -13.57
C ALA A 114 1.95 -6.98 -13.81
N VAL A 115 3.06 -7.71 -14.00
CA VAL A 115 4.35 -7.10 -14.34
C VAL A 115 4.24 -6.26 -15.61
N LYS A 116 3.63 -6.82 -16.68
CA LYS A 116 3.48 -6.08 -17.93
C LYS A 116 2.69 -4.78 -17.75
N VAL A 117 1.56 -4.83 -17.04
CA VAL A 117 0.69 -3.67 -16.83
C VAL A 117 1.38 -2.62 -15.95
N ALA A 118 1.97 -3.02 -14.81
CA ALA A 118 2.60 -2.10 -13.89
C ALA A 118 3.84 -1.42 -14.49
N PHE A 119 4.69 -2.17 -15.20
CA PHE A 119 5.87 -1.60 -15.85
C PHE A 119 5.55 -0.70 -17.05
N GLN A 120 4.41 -0.88 -17.71
CA GLN A 120 3.94 0.03 -18.76
C GLN A 120 3.46 1.36 -18.20
N ALA A 121 2.93 1.36 -16.98
CA ALA A 121 2.42 2.56 -16.33
C ALA A 121 3.53 3.47 -15.80
N VAL A 122 4.70 2.91 -15.47
CA VAL A 122 5.82 3.67 -14.89
C VAL A 122 6.87 3.91 -15.94
N ARG A 123 7.08 5.17 -16.31
CA ARG A 123 8.00 5.54 -17.40
C ARG A 123 9.47 5.22 -17.10
N LYS A 124 9.88 5.36 -15.84
CA LYS A 124 11.25 5.08 -15.38
C LYS A 124 11.21 4.14 -14.18
N PRO A 125 11.04 2.82 -14.38
CA PRO A 125 11.06 1.88 -13.28
C PRO A 125 12.41 1.91 -12.55
N ILE A 126 12.36 1.96 -11.22
CA ILE A 126 13.55 1.99 -10.38
C ILE A 126 13.66 0.67 -9.63
N GLU A 127 14.88 0.11 -9.63
CA GLU A 127 15.18 -1.13 -8.92
C GLU A 127 15.20 -0.91 -7.39
N GLY A 128 14.81 -1.95 -6.64
CA GLY A 128 14.70 -1.86 -5.19
C GLY A 128 13.36 -1.29 -4.72
N THR A 129 12.33 -1.29 -5.59
CA THR A 129 10.98 -0.82 -5.27
C THR A 129 9.94 -1.94 -5.39
N ILE A 130 8.68 -1.64 -5.11
CA ILE A 130 7.54 -2.55 -5.30
C ILE A 130 7.54 -3.23 -6.68
N LEU A 131 8.03 -2.56 -7.73
CA LEU A 131 8.12 -3.13 -9.07
C LEU A 131 9.15 -4.26 -9.15
N THR A 132 10.26 -4.14 -8.45
CA THR A 132 11.26 -5.21 -8.33
C THR A 132 10.66 -6.43 -7.64
N VAL A 133 9.97 -6.20 -6.51
CA VAL A 133 9.31 -7.29 -5.75
C VAL A 133 8.23 -7.96 -6.59
N LEU A 134 7.42 -7.22 -7.31
CA LEU A 134 6.43 -7.77 -8.25
C LEU A 134 7.08 -8.66 -9.32
N ARG A 135 8.19 -8.24 -9.89
CA ARG A 135 8.93 -9.01 -10.90
C ARG A 135 9.53 -10.30 -10.31
N ASP A 136 10.10 -10.22 -9.10
CA ASP A 136 10.67 -11.37 -8.41
C ASP A 136 9.57 -12.39 -8.06
N VAL A 137 8.42 -11.94 -7.56
CA VAL A 137 7.22 -12.77 -7.32
C VAL A 137 6.75 -13.45 -8.61
N SER A 138 6.69 -12.70 -9.73
CA SER A 138 6.33 -13.28 -11.04
C SER A 138 7.34 -14.33 -11.49
N THR A 139 8.63 -14.09 -11.29
CA THR A 139 9.70 -15.04 -11.60
C THR A 139 9.56 -16.32 -10.76
N LYS A 140 9.25 -16.18 -9.47
CA LYS A 140 8.99 -17.32 -8.58
C LYS A 140 7.77 -18.11 -9.04
N ALA A 141 6.69 -17.44 -9.42
CA ALA A 141 5.49 -18.10 -9.97
C ALA A 141 5.83 -18.90 -11.25
N ASP A 142 6.67 -18.36 -12.14
CA ASP A 142 7.16 -19.07 -13.34
C ASP A 142 8.00 -20.31 -12.98
N GLU A 143 8.80 -20.26 -11.91
CA GLU A 143 9.52 -21.43 -11.41
C GLU A 143 8.56 -22.51 -10.89
N CYS A 144 7.52 -22.12 -10.16
CA CYS A 144 6.50 -23.03 -9.66
C CYS A 144 5.72 -23.70 -10.80
N GLU A 145 5.37 -22.93 -11.85
CA GLU A 145 4.78 -23.47 -13.08
C GLU A 145 5.68 -24.53 -13.71
N LYS A 146 6.97 -24.21 -13.95
CA LYS A 146 7.95 -25.15 -14.55
C LYS A 146 8.15 -26.41 -13.71
N LYS A 147 8.12 -26.29 -12.39
CA LYS A 147 8.25 -27.41 -11.44
C LYS A 147 6.93 -28.14 -11.18
N LYS A 148 5.82 -27.67 -11.78
CA LYS A 148 4.47 -28.23 -11.63
C LYS A 148 4.00 -28.30 -10.17
N PHE A 149 4.25 -27.25 -9.42
CA PHE A 149 3.75 -27.12 -8.07
C PHE A 149 2.22 -27.15 -8.04
N SER A 150 1.63 -27.56 -6.93
CA SER A 150 0.22 -27.31 -6.68
C SER A 150 -0.06 -25.80 -6.64
N ALA A 151 -1.32 -25.38 -6.79
CA ALA A 151 -1.68 -23.97 -6.64
C ALA A 151 -1.34 -23.46 -5.23
N GLU A 152 -1.57 -24.30 -4.20
CA GLU A 152 -1.27 -23.98 -2.81
C GLU A 152 0.24 -23.76 -2.60
N ASP A 153 1.08 -24.73 -3.00
CA ASP A 153 2.54 -24.60 -2.87
C ASP A 153 3.09 -23.40 -3.67
N ALA A 154 2.48 -23.07 -4.81
CA ALA A 154 2.87 -21.92 -5.61
C ALA A 154 2.51 -20.60 -4.91
N LEU A 155 1.32 -20.52 -4.31
CA LEU A 155 0.89 -19.35 -3.52
C LEU A 155 1.80 -19.14 -2.31
N ASP A 156 2.15 -20.19 -1.58
CA ASP A 156 3.09 -20.12 -0.46
C ASP A 156 4.48 -19.65 -0.91
N ALA A 157 4.98 -20.22 -2.00
CA ALA A 157 6.29 -19.86 -2.55
C ALA A 157 6.40 -18.40 -2.96
N ILE A 158 5.34 -17.81 -3.56
CA ILE A 158 5.35 -16.40 -3.95
C ILE A 158 5.25 -15.44 -2.76
N VAL A 159 4.56 -15.82 -1.68
CA VAL A 159 4.54 -15.03 -0.43
C VAL A 159 5.94 -14.98 0.19
N VAL A 160 6.61 -16.12 0.30
CA VAL A 160 7.99 -16.19 0.80
C VAL A 160 8.93 -15.33 -0.05
N GLU A 161 8.83 -15.44 -1.38
CA GLU A 161 9.65 -14.63 -2.29
C GLU A 161 9.38 -13.14 -2.14
N ALA A 162 8.12 -12.73 -1.94
CA ALA A 162 7.77 -11.33 -1.74
C ALA A 162 8.57 -10.73 -0.57
N TYR A 163 8.59 -11.38 0.60
CA TYR A 163 9.34 -10.90 1.75
C TYR A 163 10.86 -10.99 1.57
N GLN A 164 11.36 -12.04 0.92
CA GLN A 164 12.78 -12.15 0.60
C GLN A 164 13.23 -11.03 -0.34
N SER A 165 12.39 -10.67 -1.33
CA SER A 165 12.65 -9.58 -2.23
C SER A 165 12.57 -8.22 -1.53
N VAL A 166 11.58 -8.01 -0.63
CA VAL A 166 11.51 -6.82 0.24
C VAL A 166 12.82 -6.65 1.03
N ALA A 167 13.31 -7.71 1.65
CA ALA A 167 14.57 -7.68 2.41
C ALA A 167 15.80 -7.29 1.58
N ARG A 168 15.75 -7.51 0.25
CA ARG A 168 16.83 -7.15 -0.68
C ARG A 168 16.73 -5.71 -1.21
N THR A 169 15.61 -5.01 -1.01
CA THR A 169 15.41 -3.66 -1.57
C THR A 169 16.50 -2.66 -1.16
N PRO A 170 17.04 -2.65 0.09
CA PRO A 170 18.13 -1.75 0.47
C PRO A 170 19.45 -2.04 -0.24
N ASP A 171 19.65 -3.27 -0.73
CA ASP A 171 20.86 -3.63 -1.49
C ASP A 171 20.79 -3.12 -2.95
N LEU A 172 19.60 -2.75 -3.43
CA LEU A 172 19.33 -2.30 -4.80
C LEU A 172 19.14 -0.78 -4.90
N LEU A 173 18.60 -0.15 -3.85
CA LEU A 173 18.29 1.27 -3.82
C LEU A 173 19.01 1.93 -2.63
N PRO A 174 20.09 2.71 -2.89
CA PRO A 174 20.96 3.25 -1.84
C PRO A 174 20.27 4.06 -0.77
N VAL A 175 19.27 4.89 -1.14
CA VAL A 175 18.52 5.72 -0.18
C VAL A 175 17.81 4.88 0.88
N LEU A 176 17.34 3.68 0.56
CA LEU A 176 16.73 2.78 1.55
C LEU A 176 17.78 2.31 2.57
N LYS A 177 18.98 1.99 2.09
CA LYS A 177 20.09 1.55 2.95
C LYS A 177 20.60 2.67 3.85
N GLU A 178 20.69 3.89 3.32
CA GLU A 178 21.11 5.09 4.05
C GLU A 178 20.14 5.47 5.16
N ASN A 179 18.85 5.18 4.98
CA ASN A 179 17.81 5.42 5.97
C ASN A 179 17.47 4.17 6.81
N GLY A 180 18.19 3.05 6.64
CA GLY A 180 17.96 1.83 7.41
C GLY A 180 16.56 1.22 7.24
N VAL A 181 15.95 1.34 6.05
CA VAL A 181 14.59 0.88 5.78
C VAL A 181 14.52 -0.04 4.55
N VAL A 182 13.40 -0.75 4.41
CA VAL A 182 13.01 -1.45 3.19
C VAL A 182 12.02 -0.59 2.39
N ASP A 183 11.76 -0.93 1.11
CA ASP A 183 10.77 -0.19 0.33
C ASP A 183 9.37 -0.34 0.92
N SER A 184 8.76 0.79 1.25
CA SER A 184 7.45 0.85 1.93
C SER A 184 6.31 0.27 1.08
N GLY A 185 6.29 0.58 -0.21
CA GLY A 185 5.30 0.05 -1.16
C GLY A 185 5.43 -1.46 -1.35
N ALA A 186 6.66 -1.96 -1.45
CA ALA A 186 6.96 -3.39 -1.53
C ALA A 186 6.52 -4.13 -0.26
N PHE A 187 6.77 -3.55 0.91
CA PHE A 187 6.36 -4.14 2.19
C PHE A 187 4.83 -4.20 2.30
N GLY A 188 4.12 -3.12 1.94
CA GLY A 188 2.66 -3.11 1.88
C GLY A 188 2.08 -4.13 0.90
N PHE A 189 2.72 -4.32 -0.26
CA PHE A 189 2.35 -5.36 -1.23
C PHE A 189 2.54 -6.77 -0.68
N ALA A 190 3.65 -7.04 0.03
CA ALA A 190 3.90 -8.33 0.66
C ALA A 190 2.85 -8.65 1.74
N ILE A 191 2.48 -7.69 2.59
CA ILE A 191 1.40 -7.82 3.57
C ILE A 191 0.07 -8.16 2.89
N PHE A 192 -0.29 -7.43 1.83
CA PHE A 192 -1.51 -7.71 1.07
C PHE A 192 -1.51 -9.14 0.52
N LEU A 193 -0.42 -9.54 -0.14
CA LEU A 193 -0.30 -10.86 -0.77
C LEU A 193 -0.39 -11.98 0.27
N GLU A 194 0.33 -11.87 1.39
CA GLU A 194 0.30 -12.83 2.48
C GLU A 194 -1.12 -13.04 3.01
N ASN A 195 -1.81 -11.96 3.36
CA ASN A 195 -3.14 -12.04 3.95
C ASN A 195 -4.20 -12.50 2.95
N PHE A 196 -4.05 -12.15 1.68
CA PHE A 196 -4.91 -12.66 0.62
C PHE A 196 -4.75 -14.17 0.45
N VAL A 197 -3.51 -14.66 0.39
CA VAL A 197 -3.20 -16.09 0.24
C VAL A 197 -3.66 -16.88 1.46
N ALA A 198 -3.39 -16.40 2.67
CA ALA A 198 -3.85 -17.04 3.90
C ALA A 198 -5.38 -17.19 3.92
N ALA A 199 -6.11 -16.12 3.62
CA ALA A 199 -7.57 -16.16 3.55
C ALA A 199 -8.07 -17.10 2.44
N ALA A 200 -7.43 -17.11 1.26
CA ALA A 200 -7.80 -17.98 0.14
C ALA A 200 -7.58 -19.46 0.44
N LEU A 201 -6.59 -19.80 1.26
CA LEU A 201 -6.31 -21.15 1.71
C LEU A 201 -7.07 -21.54 3.00
N GLY A 202 -7.95 -20.65 3.50
CA GLY A 202 -8.75 -20.91 4.70
C GLY A 202 -7.93 -20.98 6.00
N ARG A 203 -6.75 -20.38 6.00
CA ARG A 203 -5.89 -20.27 7.18
C ARG A 203 -6.35 -19.10 8.05
N SER A 204 -6.26 -19.24 9.38
CA SER A 204 -6.72 -18.18 10.29
C SER A 204 -5.86 -16.94 10.15
N THR A 205 -6.51 -15.77 9.95
CA THR A 205 -5.87 -14.46 9.90
C THR A 205 -5.86 -13.78 11.27
N VAL A 206 -6.16 -14.52 12.36
CA VAL A 206 -6.10 -14.00 13.73
C VAL A 206 -4.66 -13.79 14.13
N VAL A 207 -4.35 -12.55 14.48
CA VAL A 207 -3.05 -11.88 14.64
C VAL A 207 -2.05 -12.54 15.62
N GLU A 208 -2.38 -13.65 16.28
CA GLU A 208 -1.55 -14.16 17.39
C GLU A 208 -0.56 -15.29 17.02
N ASP A 209 -0.63 -15.91 15.82
CA ASP A 209 0.29 -17.01 15.52
C ASP A 209 0.53 -17.25 14.00
N PHE A 210 0.76 -16.21 13.23
CA PHE A 210 1.11 -16.34 11.81
C PHE A 210 2.49 -17.01 11.60
N SER A 211 3.37 -16.94 12.61
CA SER A 211 4.68 -17.57 12.60
C SER A 211 4.61 -19.10 12.50
N ALA A 212 3.55 -19.72 13.03
CA ALA A 212 3.43 -21.18 13.03
C ALA A 212 2.88 -21.77 11.72
N THR A 213 2.20 -20.96 10.89
CA THR A 213 1.55 -21.46 9.65
C THR A 213 2.43 -21.29 8.42
N PHE A 214 3.37 -20.36 8.46
CA PHE A 214 4.37 -20.06 7.42
C PHE A 214 5.75 -19.92 8.07
N ASP A 215 6.33 -20.98 8.60
CA ASP A 215 7.68 -20.92 9.21
C ASP A 215 8.71 -20.24 8.30
N SER A 216 8.60 -20.45 6.99
CA SER A 216 9.50 -19.81 5.99
C SER A 216 9.13 -18.37 5.64
N ALA A 217 7.83 -18.00 5.63
CA ALA A 217 7.40 -16.64 5.37
C ALA A 217 7.56 -15.75 6.61
N GLY A 218 7.28 -16.27 7.81
CA GLY A 218 7.54 -15.58 9.07
C GLY A 218 9.02 -15.23 9.23
N SER A 219 9.92 -16.19 8.99
CA SER A 219 11.35 -15.93 9.04
C SER A 219 11.84 -14.95 7.97
N ALA A 220 11.24 -14.94 6.77
CA ALA A 220 11.57 -13.98 5.72
C ALA A 220 11.06 -12.56 6.06
N ARG A 221 9.87 -12.45 6.65
CA ARG A 221 9.30 -11.20 7.17
C ARG A 221 10.16 -10.65 8.32
N ASP A 222 10.50 -11.47 9.28
CA ASP A 222 11.35 -11.08 10.42
C ASP A 222 12.74 -10.64 9.94
N ALA A 223 13.31 -11.31 8.91
CA ALA A 223 14.55 -10.89 8.28
C ALA A 223 14.43 -9.56 7.53
N ALA A 224 13.27 -9.26 6.94
CA ALA A 224 13.00 -7.97 6.32
C ALA A 224 12.90 -6.85 7.37
N LEU A 225 12.14 -7.08 8.44
CA LEU A 225 11.96 -6.12 9.53
C LEU A 225 13.19 -5.98 10.43
N GLY A 226 13.98 -7.04 10.63
CA GLY A 226 15.21 -7.02 11.41
C GLY A 226 16.34 -6.18 10.78
N ARG A 227 16.16 -5.71 9.55
CA ARG A 227 17.06 -4.73 8.89
C ARG A 227 16.62 -3.28 9.05
N VAL A 228 15.45 -3.05 9.67
CA VAL A 228 14.88 -1.71 9.79
C VAL A 228 15.43 -1.04 11.05
N GLU A 229 16.31 -0.07 10.85
CA GLU A 229 16.75 0.90 11.88
C GLU A 229 16.45 2.28 11.32
N ILE A 230 15.21 2.78 11.55
CA ILE A 230 14.76 4.05 10.97
C ILE A 230 15.63 5.18 11.50
N GLU A 231 16.40 5.82 10.63
CA GLU A 231 17.12 7.04 10.91
C GLU A 231 16.24 8.25 10.56
N ALA A 232 16.13 9.20 11.48
CA ALA A 232 15.47 10.46 11.22
C ALA A 232 16.48 11.41 10.58
N ASN A 233 16.33 11.64 9.27
CA ASN A 233 17.07 12.68 8.59
C ASN A 233 16.25 13.97 8.57
N ASP A 234 16.82 15.06 9.06
CA ASP A 234 16.18 16.37 9.11
C ASP A 234 16.21 17.10 7.76
N ASP A 235 16.94 16.56 6.77
CA ASP A 235 17.09 17.18 5.47
C ASP A 235 16.02 16.67 4.49
N TRP A 236 15.32 17.62 3.85
CA TRP A 236 14.49 17.36 2.70
C TRP A 236 15.38 17.04 1.49
N GLU A 237 15.65 15.74 1.27
CA GLU A 237 16.36 15.22 0.09
C GLU A 237 15.42 14.61 -0.94
N GLY A 238 14.16 14.97 -0.91
CA GLY A 238 13.13 14.46 -1.79
C GLY A 238 13.25 14.97 -3.24
N SER A 239 12.13 15.05 -3.93
CA SER A 239 12.05 15.62 -5.28
C SER A 239 12.41 17.11 -5.28
N GLU A 240 12.97 17.60 -6.39
CA GLU A 240 13.11 19.05 -6.66
C GLU A 240 11.73 19.75 -6.73
N PHE A 241 10.65 18.98 -6.85
CA PHE A 241 9.28 19.42 -7.00
C PHE A 241 8.52 19.26 -5.69
N ARG A 242 7.98 20.38 -5.20
CA ARG A 242 7.36 20.47 -3.88
C ARG A 242 5.95 19.90 -3.80
N TYR A 243 5.18 19.96 -4.89
CA TYR A 243 3.77 19.62 -4.86
C TYR A 243 3.49 18.31 -5.60
N CYS A 244 2.92 17.34 -4.89
CA CYS A 244 2.24 16.22 -5.51
C CYS A 244 0.88 16.69 -6.04
N ASN A 245 0.65 16.49 -7.33
CA ASN A 245 -0.62 16.80 -8.00
C ASN A 245 -1.24 15.50 -8.45
N GLU A 246 -2.43 15.19 -7.97
CA GLU A 246 -3.20 14.06 -8.44
C GLU A 246 -4.66 14.42 -8.65
N PHE A 247 -5.24 13.87 -9.69
CA PHE A 247 -6.65 14.10 -10.02
C PHE A 247 -7.19 13.02 -10.97
N LEU A 248 -8.49 12.88 -10.97
CA LEU A 248 -9.21 12.14 -11.99
C LEU A 248 -9.49 13.06 -13.19
N PHE A 249 -9.36 12.48 -14.37
CA PHE A 249 -9.50 13.19 -15.63
C PHE A 249 -10.43 12.44 -16.58
N LYS A 250 -11.42 13.15 -17.10
CA LYS A 250 -12.32 12.65 -18.14
C LYS A 250 -12.08 13.40 -19.44
N ALA A 251 -11.50 12.72 -20.41
CA ALA A 251 -11.20 13.32 -21.72
C ALA A 251 -12.48 13.58 -22.51
N ASP A 252 -12.59 14.77 -23.11
CA ASP A 252 -13.72 15.12 -23.99
C ASP A 252 -13.62 14.43 -25.36
N ALA A 253 -12.39 14.13 -25.80
CA ALA A 253 -12.09 13.39 -27.03
C ALA A 253 -10.82 12.54 -26.83
N PRO A 254 -10.59 11.49 -27.66
CA PRO A 254 -9.30 10.78 -27.69
C PRO A 254 -8.16 11.77 -27.96
N PHE A 255 -7.07 11.68 -27.20
CA PHE A 255 -5.88 12.52 -27.28
C PHE A 255 -4.61 11.64 -27.37
N ASP A 256 -3.47 12.27 -27.68
CA ASP A 256 -2.18 11.57 -27.69
C ASP A 256 -1.65 11.46 -26.24
N GLU A 257 -1.74 10.25 -25.68
CA GLU A 257 -1.30 9.94 -24.32
C GLU A 257 0.21 10.12 -24.15
N ASP A 258 1.01 9.81 -25.18
CA ASP A 258 2.46 9.99 -25.16
C ASP A 258 2.85 11.48 -25.15
N GLU A 259 2.13 12.32 -25.88
CA GLU A 259 2.33 13.76 -25.86
C GLU A 259 1.94 14.36 -24.51
N CYS A 260 0.83 13.92 -23.93
CA CYS A 260 0.41 14.32 -22.59
C CYS A 260 1.45 13.93 -21.53
N LEU A 261 1.96 12.70 -21.57
CA LEU A 261 3.03 12.25 -20.67
C LEU A 261 4.33 13.04 -20.84
N LYS A 262 4.69 13.42 -22.06
CA LYS A 262 5.84 14.30 -22.31
C LYS A 262 5.63 15.68 -21.70
N PHE A 263 4.41 16.22 -21.82
CA PHE A 263 4.06 17.48 -21.19
C PHE A 263 4.19 17.39 -19.66
N LEU A 264 3.57 16.39 -19.03
CA LEU A 264 3.64 16.17 -17.58
C LEU A 264 5.11 16.05 -17.11
N GLY A 265 5.93 15.26 -17.84
CA GLY A 265 7.36 15.12 -17.55
C GLY A 265 8.19 16.37 -17.80
N SER A 266 7.66 17.38 -18.52
CA SER A 266 8.30 18.70 -18.65
C SER A 266 7.92 19.65 -17.51
N MET A 267 6.83 19.36 -16.80
CA MET A 267 6.35 20.13 -15.66
C MET A 267 6.95 19.65 -14.33
N GLY A 268 7.51 18.42 -14.32
CA GLY A 268 8.05 17.85 -13.10
C GLY A 268 8.55 16.44 -13.26
N ASP A 269 8.44 15.64 -12.19
CA ASP A 269 8.81 14.23 -12.16
C ASP A 269 7.67 13.33 -11.66
N CYS A 270 7.94 12.02 -11.56
CA CYS A 270 6.98 11.01 -11.11
C CYS A 270 5.65 11.02 -11.89
N GLU A 271 5.71 11.46 -13.16
CA GLU A 271 4.54 11.56 -14.01
C GLU A 271 3.91 10.19 -14.30
N LEU A 272 2.61 10.07 -14.02
CA LEU A 272 1.78 8.89 -14.31
C LEU A 272 0.48 9.34 -14.99
N LEU A 273 0.14 8.66 -16.09
CA LEU A 273 -1.14 8.75 -16.78
C LEU A 273 -1.65 7.32 -16.94
N VAL A 274 -2.66 6.95 -16.16
CA VAL A 274 -3.20 5.59 -16.15
C VAL A 274 -4.70 5.60 -16.34
N GLY A 275 -5.21 4.62 -17.06
CA GLY A 275 -6.62 4.52 -17.41
C GLY A 275 -6.80 4.15 -18.87
N ALA A 276 -7.95 4.49 -19.42
CA ALA A 276 -8.28 4.41 -20.82
C ALA A 276 -9.41 5.39 -21.13
N TYR A 277 -9.46 5.89 -22.38
CA TYR A 277 -10.53 6.80 -22.81
C TYR A 277 -11.91 6.28 -22.41
N PRO A 278 -12.75 7.13 -21.81
CA PRO A 278 -12.53 8.55 -21.53
C PRO A 278 -11.93 8.84 -20.13
N ASP A 279 -11.74 7.85 -19.26
CA ASP A 279 -11.45 8.03 -17.84
C ASP A 279 -9.99 7.68 -17.51
N TYR A 280 -9.29 8.65 -16.90
CA TYR A 280 -7.88 8.56 -16.53
C TYR A 280 -7.63 9.02 -15.09
N LYS A 281 -6.56 8.53 -14.49
CA LYS A 281 -5.93 9.08 -13.28
C LYS A 281 -4.60 9.68 -13.66
N ILE A 282 -4.33 10.89 -13.18
CA ILE A 282 -3.08 11.62 -13.38
C ILE A 282 -2.41 11.86 -12.05
N HIS A 283 -1.09 11.68 -12.05
CA HIS A 283 -0.22 12.00 -10.94
C HIS A 283 1.07 12.61 -11.48
N VAL A 284 1.53 13.71 -10.88
CA VAL A 284 2.81 14.36 -11.23
C VAL A 284 3.27 15.25 -10.07
N HIS A 285 4.58 15.22 -9.77
CA HIS A 285 5.18 16.18 -8.86
C HIS A 285 5.59 17.43 -9.66
N SER A 286 5.18 18.61 -9.22
CA SER A 286 5.46 19.86 -9.94
C SER A 286 5.49 21.06 -9.00
N ASN A 287 6.27 22.08 -9.33
CA ASN A 287 6.24 23.36 -8.65
C ASN A 287 5.19 24.33 -9.23
N THR A 288 4.51 23.93 -10.31
CA THR A 288 3.53 24.75 -11.03
C THR A 288 2.21 24.00 -11.24
N PRO A 289 1.47 23.63 -10.15
CA PRO A 289 0.20 22.90 -10.24
C PRO A 289 -0.82 23.57 -11.18
N ASN A 290 -0.86 24.90 -11.18
CA ASN A 290 -1.75 25.67 -12.02
C ASN A 290 -1.54 25.40 -13.52
N LEU A 291 -0.30 25.25 -13.98
CA LEU A 291 0.00 24.99 -15.40
C LEU A 291 -0.38 23.56 -15.79
N VAL A 292 -0.20 22.61 -14.89
CA VAL A 292 -0.64 21.22 -15.08
C VAL A 292 -2.16 21.18 -15.27
N LEU A 293 -2.91 21.78 -14.34
CA LEU A 293 -4.37 21.82 -14.41
C LEU A 293 -4.87 22.60 -15.63
N GLU A 294 -4.26 23.74 -15.95
CA GLU A 294 -4.62 24.55 -17.13
C GLU A 294 -4.51 23.75 -18.44
N HIS A 295 -3.42 22.98 -18.60
CA HIS A 295 -3.23 22.14 -19.79
C HIS A 295 -4.28 21.03 -19.87
N MET A 296 -4.52 20.32 -18.76
CA MET A 296 -5.48 19.21 -18.74
C MET A 296 -6.92 19.68 -18.96
N LEU A 297 -7.28 20.87 -18.50
CA LEU A 297 -8.59 21.47 -18.75
C LEU A 297 -8.85 21.79 -20.23
N GLN A 298 -7.82 21.86 -21.08
CA GLN A 298 -7.97 22.01 -22.52
C GLN A 298 -8.33 20.68 -23.21
N LEU A 299 -8.05 19.55 -22.55
CA LEU A 299 -8.28 18.21 -23.07
C LEU A 299 -9.56 17.56 -22.54
N GLY A 300 -10.13 18.08 -21.44
CA GLY A 300 -11.33 17.53 -20.82
C GLY A 300 -11.63 18.08 -19.45
N GLN A 301 -12.32 17.28 -18.63
CA GLN A 301 -12.80 17.64 -17.31
C GLN A 301 -11.91 17.03 -16.23
N ILE A 302 -11.56 17.80 -15.20
CA ILE A 302 -10.82 17.32 -14.03
C ILE A 302 -11.74 17.32 -12.81
N TYR A 303 -11.56 16.33 -11.95
CA TYR A 303 -12.33 16.18 -10.71
C TYR A 303 -11.52 15.40 -9.67
N GLU A 304 -11.95 15.46 -8.40
CA GLU A 304 -11.20 14.89 -7.27
C GLU A 304 -9.73 15.31 -7.28
N VAL A 305 -9.51 16.62 -7.28
CA VAL A 305 -8.18 17.21 -7.31
C VAL A 305 -7.59 17.24 -5.91
N PHE A 306 -6.40 16.67 -5.76
CA PHE A 306 -5.60 16.71 -4.54
C PHE A 306 -4.24 17.32 -4.88
N ILE A 307 -3.85 18.32 -4.10
CA ILE A 307 -2.54 18.96 -4.21
C ILE A 307 -1.93 18.97 -2.81
N HIS A 308 -0.87 18.21 -2.63
CA HIS A 308 -0.17 18.06 -1.35
C HIS A 308 1.16 18.81 -1.41
N ASN A 309 1.56 19.40 -0.29
CA ASN A 309 2.91 19.94 -0.12
C ASN A 309 3.77 18.85 0.56
N MET A 310 4.51 18.11 -0.24
CA MET A 310 5.32 16.97 0.21
C MET A 310 6.45 17.39 1.17
N GLU A 311 6.98 18.61 1.05
CA GLU A 311 7.98 19.14 1.98
C GLU A 311 7.42 19.27 3.40
N MET A 312 6.16 19.75 3.53
CA MET A 312 5.49 19.83 4.83
C MET A 312 5.21 18.44 5.40
N GLU A 313 4.75 17.51 4.56
CA GLU A 313 4.46 16.13 4.97
C GLU A 313 5.73 15.39 5.41
N ALA A 314 6.86 15.61 4.74
CA ALA A 314 8.15 15.06 5.14
C ALA A 314 8.61 15.58 6.52
N HIS A 315 8.44 16.88 6.79
CA HIS A 315 8.74 17.44 8.11
C HIS A 315 7.83 16.86 9.22
N ASP A 316 6.54 16.69 8.94
CA ASP A 316 5.60 16.08 9.88
C ASP A 316 5.98 14.62 10.18
N ARG A 317 6.41 13.86 9.15
CA ARG A 317 6.91 12.48 9.31
C ARG A 317 8.15 12.44 10.22
N THR A 318 9.14 13.29 9.95
CA THR A 318 10.39 13.37 10.75
C THR A 318 10.08 13.70 12.20
N ALA A 319 9.22 14.68 12.45
CA ALA A 319 8.78 15.05 13.80
C ALA A 319 8.13 13.86 14.53
N LYS A 320 7.28 13.09 13.83
CA LYS A 320 6.62 11.90 14.39
C LYS A 320 7.61 10.77 14.72
N ILE A 321 8.63 10.56 13.89
CA ILE A 321 9.70 9.58 14.17
C ILE A 321 10.47 9.97 15.44
N HIS A 322 10.84 11.24 15.58
CA HIS A 322 11.52 11.72 16.78
C HIS A 322 10.68 11.55 18.04
N GLU A 323 9.38 11.89 17.97
CA GLU A 323 8.45 11.70 19.10
C GLU A 323 8.34 10.22 19.51
N ASP A 324 8.28 9.31 18.53
CA ASP A 324 8.22 7.87 18.80
C ASP A 324 9.54 7.34 19.38
N GLN A 325 10.70 7.83 18.92
CA GLN A 325 12.02 7.48 19.47
C GLN A 325 12.19 8.01 20.92
N GLU A 326 11.73 9.22 21.20
CA GLU A 326 11.75 9.78 22.56
C GLU A 326 10.87 8.94 23.50
N LYS A 327 9.66 8.55 23.08
CA LYS A 327 8.77 7.66 23.83
C LYS A 327 9.40 6.29 24.09
N ALA A 328 10.07 5.72 23.08
CA ALA A 328 10.75 4.43 23.22
C ALA A 328 11.99 4.49 24.13
N ALA A 329 12.63 5.64 24.25
CA ALA A 329 13.77 5.87 25.14
C ALA A 329 13.37 6.11 26.60
N GLU A 330 12.09 6.37 26.89
CA GLU A 330 11.60 6.48 28.27
C GLU A 330 11.77 5.13 29.00
N PRO A 331 12.30 5.13 30.22
CA PRO A 331 12.47 3.88 30.98
C PRO A 331 11.11 3.22 31.23
N ALA A 332 11.02 1.93 30.94
CA ALA A 332 9.81 1.16 31.19
C ALA A 332 9.33 1.33 32.63
N LYS A 333 8.10 1.80 32.81
CA LYS A 333 7.51 1.94 34.15
C LYS A 333 7.09 0.58 34.67
N ALA A 334 7.39 0.31 35.93
CA ALA A 334 6.97 -0.94 36.60
C ALA A 334 5.43 -1.07 36.70
N LEU A 335 4.70 0.04 36.57
CA LEU A 335 3.23 0.07 36.59
C LEU A 335 2.75 1.21 35.69
N GLY A 336 1.93 0.90 34.72
CA GLY A 336 1.28 1.85 33.82
C GLY A 336 -0.20 2.05 34.18
N PHE A 337 -0.70 3.26 34.01
CA PHE A 337 -2.09 3.61 34.23
C PHE A 337 -2.78 3.97 32.92
N VAL A 338 -3.85 3.27 32.60
CA VAL A 338 -4.73 3.55 31.45
C VAL A 338 -6.06 4.07 31.98
N ALA A 339 -6.54 5.18 31.46
CA ALA A 339 -7.84 5.73 31.84
C ALA A 339 -8.68 6.08 30.60
N VAL A 340 -10.00 6.09 30.79
CA VAL A 340 -10.98 6.49 29.78
C VAL A 340 -11.42 7.93 30.06
N ALA A 341 -11.41 8.79 29.04
CA ALA A 341 -11.90 10.16 29.13
C ALA A 341 -12.88 10.50 28.00
N ALA A 342 -13.90 11.29 28.30
CA ALA A 342 -14.92 11.71 27.32
C ALA A 342 -14.55 12.99 26.56
N GLY A 343 -13.52 13.71 26.98
CA GLY A 343 -13.11 14.97 26.34
C GLY A 343 -11.71 15.42 26.74
N SER A 344 -11.17 16.41 26.02
CA SER A 344 -9.80 16.88 26.20
C SER A 344 -9.52 17.41 27.62
N GLY A 345 -10.45 18.14 28.23
CA GLY A 345 -10.25 18.68 29.58
C GLY A 345 -10.15 17.59 30.64
N GLU A 346 -10.92 16.50 30.53
CA GLU A 346 -10.82 15.36 31.44
C GLU A 346 -9.51 14.60 31.21
N ALA A 347 -9.14 14.42 29.94
CA ALA A 347 -7.88 13.81 29.54
C ALA A 347 -6.67 14.58 30.13
N ASP A 348 -6.68 15.91 30.05
CA ASP A 348 -5.61 16.76 30.58
C ASP A 348 -5.47 16.63 32.10
N ILE A 349 -6.60 16.55 32.82
CA ILE A 349 -6.60 16.32 34.27
C ILE A 349 -6.02 14.93 34.57
N LEU A 350 -6.46 13.88 33.89
CA LEU A 350 -5.98 12.52 34.13
C LEU A 350 -4.48 12.39 33.80
N LYS A 351 -3.98 13.01 32.74
CA LYS A 351 -2.55 13.10 32.44
C LYS A 351 -1.77 13.81 33.53
N SER A 352 -2.30 14.93 34.10
CA SER A 352 -1.67 15.65 35.18
C SER A 352 -1.61 14.86 36.50
N LEU A 353 -2.46 13.84 36.63
CA LEU A 353 -2.48 12.91 37.77
C LEU A 353 -1.57 11.70 37.59
N GLY A 354 -0.86 11.61 36.41
CA GLY A 354 0.09 10.54 36.15
C GLY A 354 -0.49 9.37 35.41
N VAL A 355 -1.65 9.52 34.71
CA VAL A 355 -2.16 8.51 33.78
C VAL A 355 -1.30 8.50 32.54
N ASP A 356 -0.80 7.33 32.14
CA ASP A 356 0.14 7.16 31.04
C ASP A 356 -0.59 7.19 29.71
N VAL A 357 -1.74 6.51 29.62
CA VAL A 357 -2.51 6.39 28.36
C VAL A 357 -3.97 6.75 28.60
N ILE A 358 -4.50 7.60 27.74
CA ILE A 358 -5.91 7.99 27.74
C ILE A 358 -6.61 7.38 26.55
N VAL A 359 -7.67 6.60 26.82
CA VAL A 359 -8.59 6.08 25.82
C VAL A 359 -9.76 7.03 25.65
N SER A 360 -10.02 7.49 24.42
CA SER A 360 -11.21 8.30 24.16
C SER A 360 -12.46 7.45 24.26
N GLY A 361 -13.27 7.69 25.29
CA GLY A 361 -14.54 6.97 25.51
C GLY A 361 -15.69 7.42 24.59
N GLY A 362 -15.48 8.45 23.77
CA GLY A 362 -16.54 9.07 22.98
C GLY A 362 -17.70 9.58 23.87
N GLN A 363 -18.89 9.74 23.29
CA GLN A 363 -20.06 10.22 24.04
C GLN A 363 -20.64 9.19 25.03
N THR A 364 -20.27 7.91 24.91
CA THR A 364 -20.84 6.83 25.74
C THR A 364 -19.96 6.42 26.91
N MET A 365 -18.73 6.92 27.01
CA MET A 365 -17.74 6.54 28.03
C MET A 365 -17.45 5.02 28.10
N ASN A 366 -17.76 4.28 27.05
CA ASN A 366 -17.58 2.82 26.96
C ASN A 366 -16.69 2.46 25.75
N PRO A 367 -15.35 2.52 25.87
CA PRO A 367 -14.46 1.97 24.86
C PRO A 367 -14.64 0.46 24.78
N SER A 368 -14.34 -0.11 23.60
CA SER A 368 -14.38 -1.56 23.46
C SER A 368 -13.26 -2.23 24.26
N THR A 369 -13.43 -3.48 24.64
CA THR A 369 -12.38 -4.28 25.28
C THR A 369 -11.12 -4.37 24.40
N ALA A 370 -11.30 -4.36 23.07
CA ALA A 370 -10.21 -4.34 22.09
C ALA A 370 -9.40 -3.02 22.17
N ASP A 371 -10.07 -1.88 22.31
CA ASP A 371 -9.39 -0.58 22.46
C ASP A 371 -8.54 -0.52 23.73
N LEU A 372 -9.03 -1.12 24.82
CA LEU A 372 -8.31 -1.19 26.09
C LEU A 372 -7.14 -2.19 26.04
N LEU A 373 -7.35 -3.36 25.44
CA LEU A 373 -6.32 -4.39 25.31
C LEU A 373 -5.19 -3.97 24.35
N GLY A 374 -5.52 -3.36 23.22
CA GLY A 374 -4.51 -2.88 22.26
C GLY A 374 -3.54 -1.88 22.89
N LEU A 375 -4.00 -1.03 23.79
CA LEU A 375 -3.16 -0.06 24.48
C LEU A 375 -2.42 -0.65 25.69
N SER A 376 -2.95 -1.69 26.35
CA SER A 376 -2.28 -2.34 27.48
C SER A 376 -1.14 -3.28 27.06
N LEU A 377 -1.21 -3.85 25.84
CA LEU A 377 -0.19 -4.76 25.30
C LEU A 377 0.99 -4.04 24.64
N ILE A 378 0.85 -2.76 24.30
CA ILE A 378 1.94 -1.96 23.70
C ILE A 378 2.92 -1.43 24.75
N HIS A 379 2.54 -1.43 26.04
CA HIS A 379 3.31 -0.83 27.12
C HIS A 379 3.72 -1.81 28.24
N ILE A 380 3.53 -3.10 28.02
CA ILE A 380 4.06 -4.20 28.84
C ILE A 380 5.11 -4.94 28.01
#